data_f770b0f77809b3ba770c430600179269
#
_entry.id   f770b0f77809b3ba770c430600179269
#
_cell.length_a   1.000
_cell.length_b   1.000
_cell.length_c   1.000
_cell.angle_alpha   90.00
_cell.angle_beta   90.00
_cell.angle_gamma   90.00
#
_symmetry.space_group_name_H-M   'P 1'
#
loop_
_entity.id
_entity.type
_entity.pdbx_description
1 polymer ?
#
loop_
_entity_poly.entity_id
_entity_poly.type
_entity_poly.pdbx_seq_one_letter_code
_entity_poly.pdbx_strand_id
1 'polypeptide(L)'
;LWLASVSSLAWAADVPPGTVLAENQVLVRHIKDEPASLDPAKAVGLPEIQVIRDLFEGLVNQDEKGNLIPGVATRWQSNDNRVWTFTLRDNARWSDGTPVTAEDFVYSWRRLVDPKTTSPFAWFAALAGIANAQNIIDGKAAPDTLGVTAVDARTLRVQLDKPLPWFS
;
A
#
# COMPACT_ATOMS: atom_id res chain seq x y z
N LEU A 1 40.75 17.00 -12.76
CA LEU A 1 39.53 16.75 -11.95
C LEU A 1 38.47 16.15 -12.86
N TRP A 2 38.21 14.85 -12.73
CA TRP A 2 37.12 14.16 -13.40
C TRP A 2 35.89 14.24 -12.49
N LEU A 3 34.88 14.98 -12.90
CA LEU A 3 33.56 14.91 -12.29
C LEU A 3 32.86 13.64 -12.78
N ALA A 4 32.81 12.61 -11.94
CA ALA A 4 31.95 11.47 -12.16
C ALA A 4 30.50 11.94 -11.91
N SER A 5 29.71 12.12 -12.97
CA SER A 5 28.27 12.29 -12.86
C SER A 5 27.68 10.98 -12.38
N VAL A 6 27.21 10.94 -11.15
CA VAL A 6 26.38 9.85 -10.63
C VAL A 6 25.00 10.00 -11.30
N SER A 7 24.80 9.26 -12.40
CA SER A 7 23.47 9.10 -12.96
C SER A 7 22.61 8.33 -11.95
N SER A 8 21.68 9.00 -11.31
CA SER A 8 20.62 8.32 -10.57
C SER A 8 19.86 7.45 -11.57
N LEU A 9 19.99 6.13 -11.45
CA LEU A 9 19.18 5.18 -12.18
C LEU A 9 17.73 5.37 -11.68
N ALA A 10 16.95 6.19 -12.38
CA ALA A 10 15.52 6.15 -12.26
C ALA A 10 15.08 4.76 -12.74
N TRP A 11 14.41 4.00 -11.90
CA TRP A 11 13.78 2.75 -12.30
C TRP A 11 12.58 3.10 -13.17
N ALA A 12 12.81 3.14 -14.49
CA ALA A 12 11.75 3.24 -15.46
C ALA A 12 11.09 1.85 -15.63
N ALA A 13 9.81 1.82 -15.98
CA ALA A 13 9.14 0.58 -16.37
C ALA A 13 9.94 -0.12 -17.50
N ASP A 14 9.98 -1.45 -17.47
CA ASP A 14 10.61 -2.24 -18.51
C ASP A 14 9.93 -1.92 -19.85
N VAL A 15 10.70 -1.32 -20.75
CA VAL A 15 10.25 -0.99 -22.09
C VAL A 15 10.72 -2.10 -23.03
N PRO A 16 9.84 -2.70 -23.86
CA PRO A 16 10.25 -3.72 -24.80
C PRO A 16 11.43 -3.27 -25.67
N PRO A 17 12.42 -4.14 -25.94
CA PRO A 17 13.56 -3.80 -26.79
C PRO A 17 13.09 -3.27 -28.17
N GLY A 18 13.69 -2.17 -28.61
CA GLY A 18 13.35 -1.52 -29.88
C GLY A 18 12.18 -0.54 -29.83
N THR A 19 11.57 -0.31 -28.66
CA THR A 19 10.54 0.72 -28.51
C THR A 19 11.18 2.11 -28.67
N VAL A 20 10.64 2.90 -29.60
CA VAL A 20 11.02 4.31 -29.73
C VAL A 20 10.20 5.12 -28.74
N LEU A 21 10.86 5.68 -27.76
CA LEU A 21 10.21 6.55 -26.78
C LEU A 21 9.97 7.93 -27.37
N ALA A 22 8.88 8.60 -26.93
CA ALA A 22 8.66 9.99 -27.25
C ALA A 22 9.78 10.87 -26.69
N GLU A 23 10.16 11.93 -27.41
CA GLU A 23 11.20 12.86 -26.96
C GLU A 23 10.82 13.50 -25.61
N ASN A 24 9.55 13.85 -25.43
CA ASN A 24 9.00 14.33 -24.16
C ASN A 24 8.19 13.20 -23.49
N GLN A 25 8.67 12.74 -22.36
CA GLN A 25 8.01 11.68 -21.55
C GLN A 25 6.90 12.31 -20.68
N VAL A 26 5.87 12.86 -21.31
CA VAL A 26 4.72 13.48 -20.65
C VAL A 26 3.45 12.72 -21.00
N LEU A 27 2.79 12.17 -20.00
CA LEU A 27 1.47 11.57 -20.12
C LEU A 27 0.41 12.51 -19.55
N VAL A 28 -0.50 12.98 -20.41
CA VAL A 28 -1.66 13.77 -19.99
C VAL A 28 -2.85 12.83 -19.81
N ARG A 29 -3.38 12.76 -18.59
CA ARG A 29 -4.55 11.95 -18.26
C ARG A 29 -5.72 12.85 -17.90
N HIS A 30 -6.90 12.47 -18.37
CA HIS A 30 -8.15 13.11 -17.97
C HIS A 30 -8.67 12.47 -16.68
N ILE A 31 -8.98 13.29 -15.68
CA ILE A 31 -9.79 12.92 -14.52
C ILE A 31 -11.14 13.63 -14.65
N LYS A 32 -12.22 12.90 -14.46
CA LYS A 32 -13.58 13.37 -14.76
C LYS A 32 -13.97 14.60 -13.92
N ASP A 33 -13.62 14.57 -12.63
CA ASP A 33 -13.96 15.60 -11.65
C ASP A 33 -12.74 15.89 -10.76
N GLU A 34 -12.76 17.03 -10.04
CA GLU A 34 -11.73 17.33 -9.04
C GLU A 34 -11.78 16.33 -7.88
N PRO A 35 -10.62 15.78 -7.45
CA PRO A 35 -10.56 14.91 -6.28
C PRO A 35 -10.94 15.66 -5.01
N ALA A 36 -11.91 15.18 -4.26
CA ALA A 36 -12.32 15.77 -2.99
C ALA A 36 -11.24 15.62 -1.90
N SER A 37 -10.41 14.58 -2.00
CA SER A 37 -9.30 14.32 -1.09
C SER A 37 -8.25 13.42 -1.75
N LEU A 38 -6.97 13.66 -1.47
CA LEU A 38 -5.87 12.76 -1.83
C LEU A 38 -5.39 11.94 -0.62
N ASP A 39 -6.10 12.01 0.50
CA ASP A 39 -5.86 11.15 1.65
C ASP A 39 -6.45 9.76 1.38
N PRO A 40 -5.62 8.68 1.31
CA PRO A 40 -6.10 7.33 1.01
C PRO A 40 -7.14 6.80 2.01
N ALA A 41 -7.12 7.29 3.25
CA ALA A 41 -8.09 6.88 4.27
C ALA A 41 -9.45 7.59 4.12
N LYS A 42 -9.57 8.63 3.28
CA LYS A 42 -10.77 9.46 3.12
C LYS A 42 -11.34 9.50 1.70
N ALA A 43 -10.55 9.08 0.72
CA ALA A 43 -10.94 9.09 -0.68
C ALA A 43 -12.05 8.06 -0.96
N VAL A 44 -13.09 8.47 -1.70
CA VAL A 44 -14.27 7.60 -2.01
C VAL A 44 -14.59 7.51 -3.49
N GLY A 45 -14.17 8.49 -4.29
CA GLY A 45 -14.54 8.60 -5.70
C GLY A 45 -13.50 8.01 -6.66
N LEU A 46 -13.92 7.79 -7.90
CA LEU A 46 -13.01 7.35 -8.95
C LEU A 46 -11.88 8.36 -9.26
N PRO A 47 -12.13 9.70 -9.26
CA PRO A 47 -11.08 10.68 -9.47
C PRO A 47 -9.95 10.55 -8.44
N GLU A 48 -10.30 10.42 -7.16
CA GLU A 48 -9.33 10.26 -6.07
C GLU A 48 -8.55 8.96 -6.21
N ILE A 49 -9.26 7.83 -6.48
CA ILE A 49 -8.64 6.51 -6.60
C ILE A 49 -7.62 6.49 -7.76
N GLN A 50 -7.93 7.14 -8.88
CA GLN A 50 -7.01 7.22 -10.02
C GLN A 50 -5.71 7.94 -9.65
N VAL A 51 -5.80 9.09 -8.98
CA VAL A 51 -4.63 9.87 -8.55
C VAL A 51 -3.86 9.13 -7.45
N ILE A 52 -4.56 8.57 -6.46
CA ILE A 52 -3.94 7.83 -5.35
C ILE A 52 -3.17 6.60 -5.86
N ARG A 53 -3.69 5.89 -6.87
CA ARG A 53 -2.97 4.76 -7.47
C ARG A 53 -1.69 5.16 -8.22
N ASP A 54 -1.61 6.39 -8.70
CA ASP A 54 -0.39 6.91 -9.31
C ASP A 54 0.63 7.41 -8.27
N LEU A 55 0.16 7.81 -7.07
CA LEU A 55 0.99 8.35 -5.99
C LEU A 55 1.50 7.28 -5.02
N PHE A 56 0.73 6.22 -4.80
CA PHE A 56 1.00 5.22 -3.76
C PHE A 56 1.05 3.81 -4.34
N GLU A 57 1.91 3.00 -3.75
CA GLU A 57 2.04 1.59 -4.06
C GLU A 57 1.56 0.74 -2.87
N GLY A 58 0.77 -0.30 -3.14
CA GLY A 58 0.31 -1.24 -2.12
C GLY A 58 1.36 -2.30 -1.75
N LEU A 59 1.04 -3.12 -0.73
CA LEU A 59 1.84 -4.31 -0.41
C LEU A 59 1.92 -5.24 -1.62
N VAL A 60 0.78 -5.47 -2.27
CA VAL A 60 0.63 -6.25 -3.48
C VAL A 60 -0.04 -5.41 -4.56
N ASN A 61 0.22 -5.73 -5.81
CA ASN A 61 -0.40 -5.13 -6.97
C ASN A 61 -1.13 -6.20 -7.80
N GLN A 62 -1.79 -5.78 -8.85
CA GLN A 62 -2.40 -6.66 -9.85
C GLN A 62 -1.83 -6.35 -11.22
N ASP A 63 -1.55 -7.40 -11.99
CA ASP A 63 -1.23 -7.26 -13.40
C ASP A 63 -2.49 -6.97 -14.25
N GLU A 64 -2.32 -6.79 -15.56
CA GLU A 64 -3.42 -6.54 -16.50
C GLU A 64 -4.43 -7.70 -16.60
N LYS A 65 -4.06 -8.90 -16.13
CA LYS A 65 -4.91 -10.10 -16.11
C LYS A 65 -5.59 -10.32 -14.77
N GLY A 66 -5.31 -9.44 -13.79
CA GLY A 66 -5.84 -9.53 -12.43
C GLY A 66 -5.08 -10.50 -11.52
N ASN A 67 -3.91 -11.02 -11.93
CA ASN A 67 -3.09 -11.83 -11.05
C ASN A 67 -2.39 -10.96 -10.01
N LEU A 68 -2.26 -11.46 -8.78
CA LEU A 68 -1.49 -10.78 -7.75
C LEU A 68 0.00 -10.82 -8.09
N ILE A 69 0.62 -9.66 -8.04
CA ILE A 69 2.06 -9.48 -8.25
C ILE A 69 2.66 -8.71 -7.07
N PRO A 70 3.98 -8.83 -6.83
CA PRO A 70 4.67 -8.03 -5.84
C PRO A 70 4.46 -6.52 -6.04
N GLY A 71 4.25 -5.82 -4.92
CA GLY A 71 4.31 -4.37 -4.81
C GLY A 71 5.45 -3.98 -3.89
N VAL A 72 5.16 -3.25 -2.80
CA VAL A 72 6.15 -2.99 -1.75
C VAL A 72 6.59 -4.29 -1.06
N ALA A 73 5.69 -5.27 -0.93
CA ALA A 73 6.06 -6.61 -0.48
C ALA A 73 6.58 -7.46 -1.65
N THR A 74 7.75 -8.08 -1.47
CA THR A 74 8.33 -9.03 -2.43
C THR A 74 7.75 -10.42 -2.30
N ARG A 75 7.24 -10.77 -1.11
CA ARG A 75 6.62 -12.06 -0.81
C ARG A 75 5.67 -11.92 0.37
N TRP A 76 4.70 -12.80 0.42
CA TRP A 76 3.78 -12.98 1.55
C TRP A 76 3.50 -14.46 1.75
N GLN A 77 3.26 -14.84 2.98
CA GLN A 77 3.03 -16.25 3.34
C GLN A 77 2.21 -16.37 4.61
N SER A 78 1.49 -17.47 4.70
CA SER A 78 0.81 -17.93 5.92
C SER A 78 0.84 -19.46 5.99
N ASN A 79 1.01 -20.03 7.17
CA ASN A 79 0.95 -21.48 7.36
C ASN A 79 -0.45 -21.95 7.76
N ASP A 80 -1.26 -21.06 8.31
CA ASP A 80 -2.57 -21.34 8.90
C ASP A 80 -3.70 -20.47 8.32
N ASN A 81 -3.39 -19.64 7.31
CA ASN A 81 -4.29 -18.65 6.73
C ASN A 81 -4.87 -17.64 7.75
N ARG A 82 -4.29 -17.58 8.94
CA ARG A 82 -4.71 -16.69 10.03
C ARG A 82 -3.64 -15.66 10.38
N VAL A 83 -2.38 -16.07 10.33
CA VAL A 83 -1.24 -15.16 10.52
C VAL A 83 -0.50 -15.03 9.21
N TRP A 84 -0.53 -13.85 8.63
CA TRP A 84 0.13 -13.51 7.38
C TRP A 84 1.37 -12.67 7.64
N THR A 85 2.46 -12.99 6.94
CA THR A 85 3.73 -12.27 7.02
C THR A 85 4.09 -11.76 5.65
N PHE A 86 4.32 -10.45 5.54
CA PHE A 86 4.75 -9.75 4.33
C PHE A 86 6.19 -9.30 4.50
N THR A 87 7.05 -9.59 3.52
CA THR A 87 8.45 -9.13 3.49
C THR A 87 8.56 -7.99 2.50
N LEU A 88 8.93 -6.81 2.97
CA LEU A 88 9.06 -5.61 2.16
C LEU A 88 10.40 -5.59 1.41
N ARG A 89 10.42 -5.00 0.20
CA ARG A 89 11.67 -4.76 -0.53
C ARG A 89 12.51 -3.69 0.16
N ASP A 90 13.82 -3.76 0.02
CA ASP A 90 14.77 -2.88 0.71
C ASP A 90 14.94 -1.51 0.03
N ASN A 91 14.53 -1.39 -1.24
CA ASN A 91 14.63 -0.18 -2.03
C ASN A 91 13.34 0.64 -2.06
N ALA A 92 12.30 0.28 -1.29
CA ALA A 92 11.08 1.10 -1.19
C ALA A 92 11.39 2.42 -0.49
N ARG A 93 11.01 3.54 -1.13
CA ARG A 93 11.28 4.89 -0.65
C ARG A 93 10.04 5.77 -0.80
N TRP A 94 9.89 6.68 0.14
CA TRP A 94 9.01 7.83 0.00
C TRP A 94 9.59 8.83 -1.00
N SER A 95 8.80 9.78 -1.46
CA SER A 95 9.22 10.81 -2.43
C SER A 95 10.35 11.72 -1.92
N ASP A 96 10.53 11.82 -0.60
CA ASP A 96 11.63 12.53 0.05
C ASP A 96 12.91 11.67 0.18
N GLY A 97 12.88 10.41 -0.27
CA GLY A 97 13.99 9.46 -0.23
C GLY A 97 14.08 8.65 1.07
N THR A 98 13.24 8.91 2.07
CA THR A 98 13.22 8.11 3.31
C THR A 98 12.72 6.67 3.04
N PRO A 99 13.22 5.64 3.77
CA PRO A 99 12.76 4.28 3.58
C PRO A 99 11.28 4.12 3.91
N VAL A 100 10.54 3.34 3.10
CA VAL A 100 9.23 2.80 3.48
C VAL A 100 9.45 1.58 4.36
N THR A 101 8.79 1.55 5.51
CA THR A 101 8.94 0.51 6.54
C THR A 101 7.62 -0.18 6.87
N ALA A 102 7.69 -1.30 7.58
CA ALA A 102 6.50 -1.98 8.08
C ALA A 102 5.68 -1.11 9.06
N GLU A 103 6.32 -0.20 9.79
CA GLU A 103 5.64 0.74 10.68
C GLU A 103 4.74 1.72 9.93
N ASP A 104 5.08 2.09 8.69
CA ASP A 104 4.22 2.96 7.86
C ASP A 104 2.89 2.27 7.55
N PHE A 105 2.91 0.96 7.29
CA PHE A 105 1.70 0.15 7.09
C PHE A 105 0.92 -0.01 8.38
N VAL A 106 1.59 -0.26 9.51
CA VAL A 106 0.94 -0.35 10.83
C VAL A 106 0.23 0.97 11.16
N TYR A 107 0.91 2.10 10.97
CA TYR A 107 0.34 3.42 11.17
C TYR A 107 -0.88 3.66 10.26
N SER A 108 -0.74 3.38 8.97
CA SER A 108 -1.79 3.59 7.98
C SER A 108 -3.05 2.79 8.30
N TRP A 109 -2.90 1.50 8.65
CA TRP A 109 -4.05 0.64 8.91
C TRP A 109 -4.70 0.94 10.26
N ARG A 110 -3.92 1.29 11.29
CA ARG A 110 -4.47 1.78 12.56
C ARG A 110 -5.26 3.07 12.36
N ARG A 111 -4.72 3.99 11.56
CA ARG A 111 -5.40 5.24 11.19
C ARG A 111 -6.70 4.98 10.43
N LEU A 112 -6.73 3.99 9.52
CA LEU A 112 -7.93 3.62 8.76
C LEU A 112 -9.11 3.24 9.68
N VAL A 113 -8.85 2.47 10.73
CA VAL A 113 -9.88 1.96 11.65
C VAL A 113 -10.15 2.88 12.83
N ASP A 114 -9.32 3.90 13.08
CA ASP A 114 -9.51 4.86 14.17
C ASP A 114 -10.79 5.68 13.92
N PRO A 115 -11.78 5.66 14.84
CA PRO A 115 -13.00 6.47 14.71
C PRO A 115 -12.73 7.96 14.51
N LYS A 116 -11.62 8.49 15.04
CA LYS A 116 -11.22 9.89 14.87
C LYS A 116 -10.86 10.24 13.42
N THR A 117 -10.43 9.27 12.63
CA THR A 117 -10.15 9.46 11.20
C THR A 117 -11.43 9.61 10.40
N THR A 118 -12.56 9.06 10.89
CA THR A 118 -13.84 9.05 10.16
C THR A 118 -13.71 8.50 8.74
N SER A 119 -12.91 7.43 8.58
CA SER A 119 -12.73 6.81 7.27
C SER A 119 -14.02 6.14 6.80
N PRO A 120 -14.49 6.44 5.57
CA PRO A 120 -15.64 5.75 4.99
C PRO A 120 -15.39 4.28 4.67
N PHE A 121 -14.13 3.84 4.71
CA PHE A 121 -13.70 2.47 4.42
C PHE A 121 -13.19 1.71 5.64
N ALA A 122 -13.34 2.24 6.86
CA ALA A 122 -12.92 1.53 8.09
C ALA A 122 -13.49 0.10 8.16
N TRP A 123 -14.75 -0.07 7.75
CA TRP A 123 -15.45 -1.36 7.71
C TRP A 123 -14.73 -2.43 6.88
N PHE A 124 -13.94 -2.01 5.88
CA PHE A 124 -13.21 -2.94 5.01
C PHE A 124 -12.16 -3.74 5.78
N ALA A 125 -11.50 -3.14 6.78
CA ALA A 125 -10.55 -3.84 7.63
C ALA A 125 -11.23 -4.96 8.45
N ALA A 126 -12.46 -4.72 8.91
CA ALA A 126 -13.27 -5.73 9.61
C ALA A 126 -13.74 -6.83 8.63
N LEU A 127 -14.18 -6.46 7.41
CA LEU A 127 -14.54 -7.40 6.36
C LEU A 127 -13.36 -8.28 5.96
N ALA A 128 -12.16 -7.71 5.85
CA ALA A 128 -10.92 -8.42 5.61
C ALA A 128 -10.50 -9.31 6.78
N GLY A 129 -11.23 -9.28 7.89
CA GLY A 129 -11.02 -10.14 9.04
C GLY A 129 -9.79 -9.79 9.88
N ILE A 130 -9.25 -8.57 9.77
CA ILE A 130 -8.11 -8.15 10.60
C ILE A 130 -8.55 -8.15 12.07
N ALA A 131 -7.78 -8.86 12.91
CA ALA A 131 -8.12 -9.04 14.32
C ALA A 131 -8.36 -7.70 15.02
N ASN A 132 -9.45 -7.66 15.78
CA ASN A 132 -9.91 -6.51 16.58
C ASN A 132 -10.40 -5.29 15.77
N ALA A 133 -10.40 -5.33 14.43
CA ALA A 133 -10.82 -4.19 13.61
C ALA A 133 -12.25 -3.71 13.95
N GLN A 134 -13.23 -4.61 14.09
CA GLN A 134 -14.60 -4.25 14.41
C GLN A 134 -14.72 -3.58 15.79
N ASN A 135 -14.01 -4.10 16.81
CA ASN A 135 -14.05 -3.51 18.15
C ASN A 135 -13.49 -2.07 18.17
N ILE A 136 -12.46 -1.81 17.37
CA ILE A 136 -11.89 -0.46 17.26
C ILE A 136 -12.87 0.47 16.57
N ILE A 137 -13.46 0.05 15.45
CA ILE A 137 -14.47 0.82 14.71
C ILE A 137 -15.67 1.18 15.60
N ASP A 138 -16.10 0.24 16.44
CA ASP A 138 -17.17 0.44 17.41
C ASP A 138 -16.75 1.31 18.62
N GLY A 139 -15.51 1.74 18.72
CA GLY A 139 -14.98 2.50 19.85
C GLY A 139 -14.80 1.69 21.14
N LYS A 140 -14.82 0.34 21.04
CA LYS A 140 -14.66 -0.59 22.17
C LYS A 140 -13.22 -0.94 22.47
N ALA A 141 -12.30 -0.65 21.55
CA ALA A 141 -10.87 -0.93 21.67
C ALA A 141 -10.04 0.22 21.07
N ALA A 142 -8.80 0.35 21.52
CA ALA A 142 -7.88 1.37 21.00
C ALA A 142 -7.26 0.93 19.65
N PRO A 143 -6.93 1.88 18.74
CA PRO A 143 -6.37 1.56 17.41
C PRO A 143 -5.06 0.76 17.44
N ASP A 144 -4.25 0.89 18.49
CA ASP A 144 -3.00 0.15 18.68
C ASP A 144 -3.19 -1.35 18.93
N THR A 145 -4.42 -1.78 19.25
CA THR A 145 -4.80 -3.19 19.44
C THR A 145 -5.15 -3.90 18.14
N LEU A 146 -5.14 -3.20 16.99
CA LEU A 146 -5.38 -3.82 15.69
C LEU A 146 -4.35 -4.93 15.42
N GLY A 147 -4.81 -6.03 14.84
CA GLY A 147 -4.00 -7.21 14.53
C GLY A 147 -2.92 -7.01 13.47
N VAL A 148 -2.20 -5.88 13.51
CA VAL A 148 -1.08 -5.56 12.63
C VAL A 148 0.14 -5.16 13.43
N THR A 149 1.32 -5.67 13.07
CA THR A 149 2.57 -5.44 13.81
C THR A 149 3.75 -5.40 12.85
N ALA A 150 4.61 -4.41 13.01
CA ALA A 150 5.94 -4.44 12.41
C ALA A 150 6.85 -5.31 13.30
N VAL A 151 7.30 -6.44 12.76
CA VAL A 151 8.23 -7.34 13.45
C VAL A 151 9.63 -6.72 13.43
N ASP A 152 9.96 -6.12 12.30
CA ASP A 152 11.15 -5.31 12.05
C ASP A 152 10.82 -4.30 10.93
N ALA A 153 11.80 -3.52 10.49
CA ALA A 153 11.59 -2.47 9.49
C ALA A 153 11.02 -3.01 8.14
N ARG A 154 11.19 -4.30 7.83
CA ARG A 154 10.78 -4.91 6.55
C ARG A 154 9.84 -6.10 6.68
N THR A 155 9.40 -6.40 7.88
CA THR A 155 8.53 -7.54 8.13
C THR A 155 7.23 -7.07 8.78
N LEU A 156 6.16 -7.06 8.01
CA LEU A 156 4.81 -6.78 8.48
C LEU A 156 4.10 -8.09 8.77
N ARG A 157 3.53 -8.22 9.96
CA ARG A 157 2.69 -9.34 10.36
C ARG A 157 1.26 -8.89 10.57
N VAL A 158 0.34 -9.64 9.99
CA VAL A 158 -1.11 -9.41 10.08
C VAL A 158 -1.76 -10.63 10.70
N GLN A 159 -2.53 -10.43 11.74
CA GLN A 159 -3.32 -11.45 12.39
C GLN A 159 -4.79 -11.26 12.05
N LEU A 160 -5.46 -12.35 11.68
CA LEU A 160 -6.89 -12.38 11.37
C LEU A 160 -7.68 -13.04 12.50
N ASP A 161 -8.95 -12.68 12.65
CA ASP A 161 -9.86 -13.28 13.62
C ASP A 161 -10.12 -14.76 13.32
N LYS A 162 -10.12 -15.13 12.03
CA LYS A 162 -10.30 -16.52 11.54
C LYS A 162 -9.40 -16.78 10.33
N PRO A 163 -9.13 -18.05 9.99
CA PRO A 163 -8.40 -18.38 8.78
C PRO A 163 -9.12 -17.90 7.52
N LEU A 164 -8.40 -17.13 6.66
CA LEU A 164 -8.90 -16.64 5.37
C LEU A 164 -7.84 -16.91 4.29
N PRO A 165 -7.99 -17.96 3.48
CA PRO A 165 -7.02 -18.30 2.42
C PRO A 165 -6.87 -17.24 1.34
N TRP A 166 -7.86 -16.39 1.18
CA TRP A 166 -7.92 -15.31 0.16
C TRP A 166 -7.59 -13.92 0.69
N PHE A 167 -6.91 -13.82 1.82
CA PHE A 167 -6.55 -12.52 2.42
C PHE A 167 -5.49 -11.76 1.61
N SER A 168 -4.65 -12.45 0.85
CA SER A 168 -3.61 -11.85 0.00
C SER A 168 -4.09 -11.64 -1.42
#